data_6d10077670770540cae755c214436396
#
_entry.id   6d10077670770540cae755c214436396
#
_cell.length_a   1.000
_cell.length_b   1.000
_cell.length_c   1.000
_cell.angle_alpha   90.00
_cell.angle_beta   90.00
_cell.angle_gamma   90.00
#
_symmetry.space_group_name_H-M   'P 1'
#
loop_
_entity.id
_entity.type
_entity.pdbx_description
1 polymer ?
#
loop_
_entity_poly.entity_id
_entity_poly.type
_entity_poly.pdbx_seq_one_letter_code
_entity_poly.pdbx_strand_id
1 'polypeptide(L)'
;MKYISTRGQTAPMDFSDVLLMGLAPDGGLMLPEHYPNIDSATLTEWRTLSYPQLAMAIMQRFATDIPAADLQDIIERTYTAEIFGSDEIVPVRKLDNNLYVLGLSNGPTLAFKDVAMQFLGNAFEYVLKRKDARITIIGATSGDTGSAAEYALRGKENIEVFMLSPHGKMSEFQRAQMYSLTDKNIHNIAIDGMFDDCQDIVKALQQDAEFKAAYNLGTVNSINWGRILAQIVYYFKAYFAVTTSNDEKVSFSVPSGNFGNICAGHIAREMGLPVERLIVATNENDVLNDFFNQGAYQPRPTDKTYITSSPSMDISKASNFERFVYLLLDKDSVRVKALFEGVKSGQGFDLSDLMQEVNTRYGFAAGKSTHNDRLQTIKALYEQHGELVDPHTADGIKVAKELQREGEVIVCAETALPVKFADTIVEAIGQIDIARPAHTEGLESLPQYVVVLDNDAELVAEQIRQHFTPNPA
;
A
#
# COMPACT_ATOMS: atom_id res chain seq x y z
N MET A 1 -21.60 -0.95 -10.12
CA MET A 1 -20.73 -1.88 -9.36
C MET A 1 -21.12 -1.78 -7.90
N LYS A 2 -21.43 -2.90 -7.27
CA LYS A 2 -21.64 -2.95 -5.81
C LYS A 2 -20.43 -3.60 -5.15
N TYR A 3 -20.25 -3.30 -3.87
CA TYR A 3 -19.15 -3.79 -3.04
C TYR A 3 -19.72 -4.61 -1.88
N ILE A 4 -19.10 -5.73 -1.63
CA ILE A 4 -19.50 -6.71 -0.60
C ILE A 4 -18.37 -6.92 0.39
N SER A 5 -18.69 -7.40 1.60
CA SER A 5 -17.71 -7.78 2.61
C SER A 5 -17.25 -9.23 2.42
N THR A 6 -15.97 -9.50 2.67
CA THR A 6 -15.43 -10.86 2.74
C THR A 6 -16.12 -11.73 3.79
N ARG A 7 -16.79 -11.15 4.79
CA ARG A 7 -17.51 -11.86 5.87
C ARG A 7 -19.02 -11.95 5.67
N GLY A 8 -19.54 -11.31 4.60
CA GLY A 8 -20.89 -11.52 4.09
C GLY A 8 -22.05 -11.00 4.94
N GLN A 9 -21.79 -10.26 6.03
CA GLN A 9 -22.83 -9.74 6.92
C GLN A 9 -23.09 -8.23 6.74
N THR A 10 -22.36 -7.59 5.85
CA THR A 10 -22.52 -6.18 5.50
C THR A 10 -23.34 -6.06 4.22
N ALA A 11 -24.34 -5.19 4.21
CA ALA A 11 -25.13 -4.92 3.00
C ALA A 11 -24.22 -4.38 1.88
N PRO A 12 -24.53 -4.72 0.60
CA PRO A 12 -23.77 -4.20 -0.53
C PRO A 12 -23.82 -2.67 -0.61
N MET A 13 -22.67 -2.04 -0.85
CA MET A 13 -22.47 -0.59 -0.85
C MET A 13 -21.98 -0.07 -2.20
N ASP A 14 -22.06 1.24 -2.41
CA ASP A 14 -21.45 1.92 -3.54
C ASP A 14 -19.99 2.29 -3.28
N PHE A 15 -19.24 2.60 -4.33
CA PHE A 15 -17.82 2.92 -4.21
C PHE A 15 -17.55 4.10 -3.26
N SER A 16 -18.35 5.17 -3.37
CA SER A 16 -18.16 6.37 -2.52
C SER A 16 -18.34 6.09 -1.02
N ASP A 17 -19.18 5.12 -0.65
CA ASP A 17 -19.35 4.71 0.75
C ASP A 17 -18.16 3.86 1.22
N VAL A 18 -17.74 2.92 0.39
CA VAL A 18 -16.60 2.04 0.67
C VAL A 18 -15.29 2.82 0.75
N LEU A 19 -15.16 3.88 -0.07
CA LEU A 19 -13.97 4.74 -0.07
C LEU A 19 -13.72 5.38 1.29
N LEU A 20 -14.76 5.90 1.95
CA LEU A 20 -14.67 6.52 3.27
C LEU A 20 -14.59 5.51 4.42
N MET A 21 -14.87 4.24 4.13
CA MET A 21 -14.89 3.16 5.09
C MET A 21 -13.53 2.44 5.14
N GLY A 22 -13.02 2.10 6.30
CA GLY A 22 -11.84 1.25 6.43
C GLY A 22 -12.22 -0.24 6.43
N LEU A 23 -12.71 -0.74 7.57
CA LEU A 23 -13.28 -2.08 7.71
C LEU A 23 -14.79 -2.02 7.50
N ALA A 24 -15.34 -3.09 6.94
CA ALA A 24 -16.78 -3.29 6.93
C ALA A 24 -17.34 -3.42 8.36
N PRO A 25 -18.64 -3.09 8.61
CA PRO A 25 -19.26 -3.22 9.94
C PRO A 25 -19.14 -4.62 10.56
N ASP A 26 -19.08 -5.67 9.74
CA ASP A 26 -18.86 -7.06 10.18
C ASP A 26 -17.37 -7.40 10.41
N GLY A 27 -16.49 -6.41 10.27
CA GLY A 27 -15.04 -6.55 10.44
C GLY A 27 -14.33 -7.19 9.24
N GLY A 28 -15.02 -7.44 8.14
CA GLY A 28 -14.46 -7.94 6.88
C GLY A 28 -13.86 -6.84 6.01
N LEU A 29 -13.29 -7.23 4.88
CA LEU A 29 -12.75 -6.32 3.89
C LEU A 29 -13.73 -6.13 2.74
N MET A 30 -13.86 -4.89 2.27
CA MET A 30 -14.69 -4.59 1.12
C MET A 30 -13.97 -4.94 -0.18
N LEU A 31 -14.70 -5.52 -1.13
CA LEU A 31 -14.26 -5.82 -2.50
C LEU A 31 -15.47 -5.75 -3.44
N PRO A 32 -15.27 -5.52 -4.76
CA PRO A 32 -16.38 -5.52 -5.71
C PRO A 32 -16.99 -6.92 -5.82
N GLU A 33 -18.27 -7.00 -6.06
CA GLU A 33 -19.00 -8.26 -6.23
C GLU A 33 -18.47 -9.13 -7.39
N HIS A 34 -17.87 -8.48 -8.41
CA HIS A 34 -17.16 -9.12 -9.52
C HIS A 34 -16.06 -8.22 -10.06
N TYR A 35 -15.05 -8.80 -10.70
CA TYR A 35 -14.02 -8.05 -11.41
C TYR A 35 -14.42 -7.88 -12.88
N PRO A 36 -14.29 -6.65 -13.45
CA PRO A 36 -14.52 -6.41 -14.88
C PRO A 36 -13.56 -7.27 -15.72
N ASN A 37 -14.08 -8.00 -16.70
CA ASN A 37 -13.25 -8.74 -17.66
C ASN A 37 -12.78 -7.79 -18.77
N ILE A 38 -11.47 -7.80 -19.04
CA ILE A 38 -10.82 -7.02 -20.10
C ILE A 38 -10.36 -7.98 -21.19
N ASP A 39 -10.96 -7.89 -22.36
CA ASP A 39 -10.61 -8.74 -23.48
C ASP A 39 -9.34 -8.25 -24.21
N SER A 40 -8.83 -9.08 -25.12
CA SER A 40 -7.60 -8.79 -25.86
C SER A 40 -7.72 -7.56 -26.77
N ALA A 41 -8.91 -7.24 -27.28
CA ALA A 41 -9.14 -6.04 -28.10
C ALA A 41 -9.00 -4.77 -27.24
N THR A 42 -9.63 -4.75 -26.08
CA THR A 42 -9.52 -3.68 -25.10
C THR A 42 -8.08 -3.50 -24.60
N LEU A 43 -7.37 -4.61 -24.32
CA LEU A 43 -5.95 -4.53 -23.94
C LEU A 43 -5.10 -3.88 -25.05
N THR A 44 -5.40 -4.19 -26.33
CA THR A 44 -4.69 -3.60 -27.47
C THR A 44 -4.91 -2.08 -27.56
N GLU A 45 -6.15 -1.64 -27.36
CA GLU A 45 -6.48 -0.21 -27.34
C GLU A 45 -5.77 0.52 -26.15
N TRP A 46 -5.69 -0.12 -25.01
CA TRP A 46 -5.11 0.49 -23.81
C TRP A 46 -3.59 0.65 -23.86
N ARG A 47 -2.87 -0.07 -24.74
CA ARG A 47 -1.41 0.03 -24.89
C ARG A 47 -0.93 1.45 -25.23
N THR A 48 -1.75 2.23 -25.90
CA THR A 48 -1.40 3.60 -26.36
C THR A 48 -1.83 4.69 -25.39
N LEU A 49 -2.54 4.34 -24.33
CA LEU A 49 -3.06 5.30 -23.38
C LEU A 49 -1.96 5.87 -22.48
N SER A 50 -2.02 7.18 -22.19
CA SER A 50 -1.26 7.78 -21.10
C SER A 50 -1.70 7.19 -19.76
N TYR A 51 -0.89 7.39 -18.71
CA TYR A 51 -1.23 6.86 -17.39
C TYR A 51 -2.59 7.37 -16.87
N PRO A 52 -2.92 8.70 -16.92
CA PRO A 52 -4.25 9.18 -16.53
C PRO A 52 -5.39 8.58 -17.36
N GLN A 53 -5.21 8.42 -18.67
CA GLN A 53 -6.20 7.79 -19.54
C GLN A 53 -6.43 6.33 -19.20
N LEU A 54 -5.36 5.58 -18.92
CA LEU A 54 -5.42 4.20 -18.46
C LEU A 54 -6.09 4.09 -17.09
N ALA A 55 -5.77 5.00 -16.17
CA ALA A 55 -6.41 5.08 -14.87
C ALA A 55 -7.93 5.32 -15.02
N MET A 56 -8.34 6.24 -15.90
CA MET A 56 -9.75 6.48 -16.18
C MET A 56 -10.42 5.22 -16.78
N ALA A 57 -9.79 4.59 -17.77
CA ALA A 57 -10.33 3.39 -18.41
C ALA A 57 -10.57 2.23 -17.43
N ILE A 58 -9.71 2.09 -16.42
CA ILE A 58 -9.83 1.07 -15.37
C ILE A 58 -10.82 1.51 -14.29
N MET A 59 -10.58 2.68 -13.67
CA MET A 59 -11.27 3.09 -12.45
C MET A 59 -12.76 3.35 -12.66
N GLN A 60 -13.19 3.84 -13.84
CA GLN A 60 -14.63 4.05 -14.15
C GLN A 60 -15.44 2.75 -14.10
N ARG A 61 -14.82 1.59 -14.26
CA ARG A 61 -15.49 0.28 -14.17
C ARG A 61 -15.79 -0.12 -12.73
N PHE A 62 -15.10 0.49 -11.78
CA PHE A 62 -15.22 0.24 -10.35
C PHE A 62 -15.98 1.37 -9.63
N ALA A 63 -15.65 2.63 -9.90
CA ALA A 63 -16.25 3.81 -9.27
C ALA A 63 -17.51 4.28 -10.02
N THR A 64 -18.49 3.39 -10.19
CA THR A 64 -19.66 3.60 -11.07
C THR A 64 -20.68 4.60 -10.54
N ASP A 65 -20.60 5.01 -9.29
CA ASP A 65 -21.44 6.02 -8.64
C ASP A 65 -20.83 7.43 -8.66
N ILE A 66 -19.60 7.57 -9.18
CA ILE A 66 -18.98 8.85 -9.48
C ILE A 66 -19.20 9.17 -10.95
N PRO A 67 -19.77 10.36 -11.30
CA PRO A 67 -19.91 10.79 -12.69
C PRO A 67 -18.56 10.77 -13.42
N ALA A 68 -18.56 10.34 -14.69
CA ALA A 68 -17.34 10.17 -15.46
C ALA A 68 -16.47 11.45 -15.55
N ALA A 69 -17.09 12.62 -15.70
CA ALA A 69 -16.37 13.89 -15.74
C ALA A 69 -15.68 14.24 -14.41
N ASP A 70 -16.33 13.93 -13.28
CA ASP A 70 -15.78 14.18 -11.96
C ASP A 70 -14.65 13.21 -11.65
N LEU A 71 -14.78 11.93 -12.03
CA LEU A 71 -13.73 10.95 -11.88
C LEU A 71 -12.52 11.31 -12.75
N GLN A 72 -12.74 11.79 -13.96
CA GLN A 72 -11.69 12.28 -14.84
C GLN A 72 -10.91 13.45 -14.20
N ASP A 73 -11.62 14.45 -13.66
CA ASP A 73 -11.01 15.58 -12.96
C ASP A 73 -10.15 15.11 -11.76
N ILE A 74 -10.66 14.18 -10.96
CA ILE A 74 -9.90 13.58 -9.85
C ILE A 74 -8.60 12.93 -10.35
N ILE A 75 -8.68 12.15 -11.43
CA ILE A 75 -7.53 11.42 -11.99
C ILE A 75 -6.51 12.38 -12.60
N GLU A 76 -6.95 13.37 -13.36
CA GLU A 76 -6.07 14.34 -14.01
C GLU A 76 -5.34 15.25 -13.01
N ARG A 77 -5.98 15.60 -11.89
CA ARG A 77 -5.33 16.31 -10.78
C ARG A 77 -4.38 15.43 -9.97
N THR A 78 -4.58 14.11 -10.00
CA THR A 78 -3.76 13.16 -9.24
C THR A 78 -2.47 12.80 -9.97
N TYR A 79 -2.59 12.35 -11.22
CA TYR A 79 -1.47 11.74 -11.95
C TYR A 79 -0.86 12.74 -12.93
N THR A 80 -0.01 13.62 -12.40
CA THR A 80 0.69 14.66 -13.15
C THR A 80 2.19 14.52 -13.06
N ALA A 81 2.91 14.99 -14.08
CA ALA A 81 4.37 15.07 -14.04
C ALA A 81 4.90 15.96 -12.92
N GLU A 82 4.14 16.97 -12.48
CA GLU A 82 4.50 17.82 -11.34
C GLU A 82 4.57 17.01 -10.03
N ILE A 83 3.60 16.10 -9.82
CA ILE A 83 3.52 15.29 -8.60
C ILE A 83 4.51 14.12 -8.65
N PHE A 84 4.66 13.47 -9.82
CA PHE A 84 5.42 12.22 -9.96
C PHE A 84 6.75 12.35 -10.70
N GLY A 85 7.17 13.57 -11.02
CA GLY A 85 8.46 13.83 -11.66
C GLY A 85 8.61 13.31 -13.10
N SER A 86 7.56 12.71 -13.68
CA SER A 86 7.57 12.11 -15.01
C SER A 86 6.16 12.02 -15.60
N ASP A 87 6.02 12.25 -16.91
CA ASP A 87 4.77 12.02 -17.65
C ASP A 87 4.36 10.54 -17.67
N GLU A 88 5.30 9.62 -17.49
CA GLU A 88 4.99 8.20 -17.38
C GLU A 88 4.36 7.83 -16.04
N ILE A 89 4.46 8.69 -15.03
CA ILE A 89 4.02 8.52 -13.64
C ILE A 89 4.75 7.34 -12.94
N VAL A 90 4.74 6.17 -13.55
CA VAL A 90 5.39 4.94 -13.07
C VAL A 90 6.31 4.38 -14.18
N PRO A 91 7.50 4.95 -14.39
CA PRO A 91 8.41 4.50 -15.43
C PRO A 91 8.90 3.06 -15.16
N VAL A 92 9.15 2.32 -16.25
CA VAL A 92 9.73 0.98 -16.16
C VAL A 92 11.15 1.02 -16.71
N ARG A 93 12.13 0.59 -15.90
CA ARG A 93 13.52 0.51 -16.33
C ARG A 93 14.01 -0.94 -16.38
N LYS A 94 14.80 -1.23 -17.39
CA LYS A 94 15.45 -2.55 -17.51
C LYS A 94 16.65 -2.60 -16.57
N LEU A 95 16.69 -3.64 -15.74
CA LEU A 95 17.79 -3.84 -14.79
C LEU A 95 18.81 -4.87 -15.31
N ASP A 96 18.31 -6.00 -15.82
CA ASP A 96 19.13 -7.11 -16.29
C ASP A 96 18.35 -7.92 -17.36
N ASN A 97 18.87 -9.08 -17.82
CA ASN A 97 18.19 -9.94 -18.78
C ASN A 97 16.80 -10.34 -18.30
N ASN A 98 15.77 -9.82 -18.99
CA ASN A 98 14.36 -10.02 -18.69
C ASN A 98 13.91 -9.64 -17.27
N LEU A 99 14.73 -8.88 -16.53
CA LEU A 99 14.38 -8.32 -15.24
C LEU A 99 14.25 -6.80 -15.36
N TYR A 100 13.11 -6.29 -14.93
CA TYR A 100 12.76 -4.87 -14.97
C TYR A 100 12.37 -4.39 -13.58
N VAL A 101 12.47 -3.09 -13.35
CA VAL A 101 11.98 -2.42 -12.14
C VAL A 101 10.88 -1.44 -12.55
N LEU A 102 9.73 -1.57 -11.90
CA LEU A 102 8.63 -0.62 -12.00
C LEU A 102 8.86 0.48 -10.97
N GLY A 103 9.17 1.68 -11.43
CA GLY A 103 9.44 2.86 -10.61
C GLY A 103 8.15 3.41 -10.01
N LEU A 104 7.88 3.10 -8.77
CA LEU A 104 6.67 3.52 -8.04
C LEU A 104 6.94 4.64 -7.03
N SER A 105 8.19 5.01 -6.83
CA SER A 105 8.62 5.85 -5.70
C SER A 105 8.94 7.28 -6.10
N ASN A 106 8.43 7.76 -7.23
CA ASN A 106 8.68 9.11 -7.75
C ASN A 106 7.71 10.17 -7.22
N GLY A 107 6.77 9.77 -6.37
CA GLY A 107 5.79 10.67 -5.75
C GLY A 107 6.38 11.54 -4.63
N PRO A 108 5.54 12.39 -4.00
CA PRO A 108 5.99 13.41 -3.05
C PRO A 108 6.75 12.87 -1.84
N THR A 109 6.47 11.63 -1.42
CA THR A 109 7.11 11.03 -0.23
C THR A 109 8.12 9.94 -0.55
N LEU A 110 8.41 9.73 -1.83
CA LEU A 110 9.41 8.79 -2.32
C LEU A 110 9.12 7.33 -1.92
N ALA A 111 7.83 6.95 -1.90
CA ALA A 111 7.38 5.60 -1.66
C ALA A 111 6.21 5.24 -2.59
N PHE A 112 6.09 3.95 -2.96
CA PHE A 112 5.02 3.45 -3.84
C PHE A 112 3.61 3.82 -3.35
N LYS A 113 3.49 4.09 -2.06
CA LYS A 113 2.22 4.46 -1.42
C LYS A 113 1.62 5.74 -2.00
N ASP A 114 2.45 6.64 -2.50
CA ASP A 114 2.01 7.90 -3.11
C ASP A 114 1.06 7.69 -4.28
N VAL A 115 1.30 6.68 -5.11
CA VAL A 115 0.45 6.39 -6.29
C VAL A 115 -1.01 6.19 -5.89
N ALA A 116 -1.23 5.49 -4.79
CA ALA A 116 -2.58 5.25 -4.28
C ALA A 116 -3.08 6.37 -3.37
N MET A 117 -2.22 6.96 -2.55
CA MET A 117 -2.63 7.96 -1.56
C MET A 117 -3.00 9.28 -2.20
N GLN A 118 -2.31 9.74 -3.25
CA GLN A 118 -2.67 10.95 -3.99
C GLN A 118 -4.07 10.83 -4.61
N PHE A 119 -4.39 9.67 -5.20
CA PHE A 119 -5.76 9.41 -5.67
C PHE A 119 -6.77 9.40 -4.52
N LEU A 120 -6.45 8.70 -3.42
CA LEU A 120 -7.33 8.60 -2.26
C LEU A 120 -7.66 9.99 -1.69
N GLY A 121 -6.67 10.86 -1.56
CA GLY A 121 -6.85 12.22 -1.05
C GLY A 121 -7.81 13.05 -1.88
N ASN A 122 -7.63 13.05 -3.21
CA ASN A 122 -8.53 13.77 -4.13
C ASN A 122 -9.94 13.17 -4.17
N ALA A 123 -10.05 11.85 -4.11
CA ALA A 123 -11.35 11.17 -4.10
C ALA A 123 -12.09 11.37 -2.76
N PHE A 124 -11.38 11.38 -1.61
CA PHE A 124 -11.96 11.70 -0.30
C PHE A 124 -12.56 13.11 -0.29
N GLU A 125 -11.78 14.11 -0.69
CA GLU A 125 -12.24 15.50 -0.76
C GLU A 125 -13.49 15.63 -1.60
N TYR A 126 -13.53 15.00 -2.79
CA TYR A 126 -14.69 15.00 -3.67
C TYR A 126 -15.93 14.37 -3.01
N VAL A 127 -15.77 13.18 -2.42
CA VAL A 127 -16.90 12.46 -1.81
C VAL A 127 -17.42 13.18 -0.58
N LEU A 128 -16.54 13.72 0.28
CA LEU A 128 -16.92 14.48 1.45
C LEU A 128 -17.67 15.76 1.09
N LYS A 129 -17.20 16.50 0.09
CA LYS A 129 -17.89 17.68 -0.42
C LYS A 129 -19.28 17.34 -0.96
N ARG A 130 -19.40 16.25 -1.72
CA ARG A 130 -20.70 15.80 -2.26
C ARG A 130 -21.69 15.36 -1.18
N LYS A 131 -21.19 14.82 -0.07
CA LYS A 131 -21.99 14.36 1.08
C LYS A 131 -22.23 15.46 2.14
N ASP A 132 -21.66 16.65 1.96
CA ASP A 132 -21.61 17.71 2.99
C ASP A 132 -21.12 17.17 4.35
N ALA A 133 -20.05 16.39 4.30
CA ALA A 133 -19.50 15.68 5.45
C ALA A 133 -18.05 16.09 5.72
N ARG A 134 -17.59 15.84 6.95
CA ARG A 134 -16.20 15.99 7.38
C ARG A 134 -15.69 14.66 7.91
N ILE A 135 -14.38 14.45 7.88
CA ILE A 135 -13.73 13.27 8.42
C ILE A 135 -12.48 13.65 9.22
N THR A 136 -12.27 12.97 10.33
CA THR A 136 -11.02 13.01 11.08
C THR A 136 -10.24 11.73 10.83
N ILE A 137 -9.16 11.83 10.10
CA ILE A 137 -8.25 10.69 9.88
C ILE A 137 -7.33 10.57 11.09
N ILE A 138 -7.36 9.41 11.71
CA ILE A 138 -6.38 9.05 12.75
C ILE A 138 -5.60 7.82 12.31
N GLY A 139 -4.29 7.87 12.45
CA GLY A 139 -3.40 6.77 12.04
C GLY A 139 -2.17 6.66 12.91
N ALA A 140 -1.60 5.44 12.97
CA ALA A 140 -0.28 5.18 13.53
C ALA A 140 0.68 4.85 12.40
N THR A 141 1.90 5.36 12.48
CA THR A 141 2.91 5.18 11.44
C THR A 141 4.30 4.95 12.00
N SER A 142 5.08 4.16 11.27
CA SER A 142 6.54 4.07 11.43
C SER A 142 7.33 4.96 10.44
N GLY A 143 6.61 5.76 9.62
CA GLY A 143 7.18 6.72 8.68
C GLY A 143 6.45 6.76 7.33
N ASP A 144 6.65 5.78 6.45
CA ASP A 144 6.20 5.83 5.04
C ASP A 144 4.69 5.97 4.83
N THR A 145 3.88 5.29 5.64
CA THR A 145 2.42 5.38 5.49
C THR A 145 1.90 6.73 5.96
N GLY A 146 2.45 7.24 7.07
CA GLY A 146 2.08 8.53 7.61
C GLY A 146 2.44 9.67 6.66
N SER A 147 3.69 9.71 6.20
CA SER A 147 4.11 10.74 5.25
C SER A 147 3.27 10.73 3.97
N ALA A 148 3.01 9.55 3.38
CA ALA A 148 2.16 9.46 2.20
C ALA A 148 0.71 9.91 2.45
N ALA A 149 0.16 9.62 3.63
CA ALA A 149 -1.17 10.07 4.03
C ALA A 149 -1.24 11.59 4.19
N GLU A 150 -0.28 12.16 4.92
CA GLU A 150 -0.23 13.61 5.15
C GLU A 150 -0.06 14.39 3.86
N TYR A 151 0.88 13.98 2.98
CA TYR A 151 1.08 14.64 1.68
C TYR A 151 -0.12 14.52 0.75
N ALA A 152 -0.90 13.48 0.85
CA ALA A 152 -2.12 13.30 0.05
C ALA A 152 -3.31 14.11 0.60
N LEU A 153 -3.35 14.36 1.91
CA LEU A 153 -4.49 14.97 2.59
C LEU A 153 -4.25 16.42 3.02
N ARG A 154 -2.99 16.89 2.97
CA ARG A 154 -2.63 18.27 3.33
C ARG A 154 -3.41 19.29 2.52
N GLY A 155 -3.91 20.32 3.17
CA GLY A 155 -4.66 21.42 2.57
C GLY A 155 -6.04 21.01 2.01
N LYS A 156 -6.50 19.77 2.21
CA LYS A 156 -7.81 19.29 1.76
C LYS A 156 -8.92 19.83 2.66
N GLU A 157 -9.99 20.31 2.04
CA GLU A 157 -11.18 20.75 2.77
C GLU A 157 -11.91 19.57 3.42
N ASN A 158 -12.48 19.79 4.60
CA ASN A 158 -13.28 18.81 5.35
C ASN A 158 -12.51 17.56 5.82
N ILE A 159 -11.18 17.60 5.86
CA ILE A 159 -10.34 16.51 6.33
C ILE A 159 -9.36 17.04 7.38
N GLU A 160 -9.39 16.48 8.59
CA GLU A 160 -8.36 16.65 9.61
C GLU A 160 -7.54 15.40 9.73
N VAL A 161 -6.24 15.51 9.90
CA VAL A 161 -5.31 14.37 9.95
C VAL A 161 -4.50 14.42 11.24
N PHE A 162 -4.65 13.38 12.06
CA PHE A 162 -3.85 13.15 13.26
C PHE A 162 -3.00 11.90 13.07
N MET A 163 -1.69 12.11 12.95
CA MET A 163 -0.76 11.01 12.71
C MET A 163 0.12 10.77 13.94
N LEU A 164 -0.03 9.59 14.53
CA LEU A 164 0.73 9.14 15.69
C LEU A 164 1.98 8.39 15.25
N SER A 165 3.12 8.70 15.88
CA SER A 165 4.39 8.05 15.59
C SER A 165 5.20 7.84 16.86
N PRO A 166 6.05 6.81 16.97
CA PRO A 166 6.85 6.57 18.17
C PRO A 166 7.96 7.60 18.28
N HIS A 167 8.02 8.28 19.42
CA HIS A 167 8.97 9.36 19.68
C HIS A 167 10.42 8.89 19.49
N GLY A 168 11.15 9.58 18.61
CA GLY A 168 12.57 9.32 18.36
C GLY A 168 12.91 8.00 17.65
N LYS A 169 11.92 7.26 17.10
CA LYS A 169 12.14 5.94 16.47
C LYS A 169 12.13 5.95 14.95
N MET A 170 11.61 7.01 14.31
CA MET A 170 11.68 7.16 12.86
C MET A 170 13.05 7.69 12.42
N SER A 171 13.45 7.43 11.17
CA SER A 171 14.65 8.02 10.59
C SER A 171 14.53 9.57 10.55
N GLU A 172 15.68 10.25 10.48
CA GLU A 172 15.71 11.72 10.40
C GLU A 172 14.94 12.21 9.17
N PHE A 173 15.13 11.57 8.04
CA PHE A 173 14.43 11.89 6.79
C PHE A 173 12.92 11.74 6.93
N GLN A 174 12.42 10.63 7.50
CA GLN A 174 10.99 10.40 7.67
C GLN A 174 10.35 11.40 8.64
N ARG A 175 11.04 11.73 9.75
CA ARG A 175 10.59 12.78 10.68
C ARG A 175 10.50 14.13 9.99
N ALA A 176 11.55 14.51 9.28
CA ALA A 176 11.58 15.76 8.54
C ALA A 176 10.44 15.84 7.51
N GLN A 177 10.19 14.76 6.80
CA GLN A 177 9.13 14.67 5.81
C GLN A 177 7.73 14.93 6.40
N MET A 178 7.45 14.39 7.57
CA MET A 178 6.17 14.56 8.26
C MET A 178 6.10 15.87 9.06
N TYR A 179 7.07 16.09 9.93
CA TYR A 179 6.99 17.16 10.92
C TYR A 179 7.29 18.56 10.37
N SER A 180 7.83 18.68 9.15
CA SER A 180 8.03 19.98 8.51
C SER A 180 6.78 20.54 7.83
N LEU A 181 5.68 19.78 7.79
CA LEU A 181 4.44 20.26 7.20
C LEU A 181 3.80 21.34 8.05
N THR A 182 3.33 22.41 7.39
CA THR A 182 2.72 23.60 8.04
C THR A 182 1.23 23.74 7.73
N ASP A 183 0.66 22.76 7.06
CA ASP A 183 -0.76 22.74 6.68
C ASP A 183 -1.63 22.64 7.92
N LYS A 184 -2.65 23.48 8.03
CA LYS A 184 -3.47 23.64 9.23
C LYS A 184 -4.24 22.38 9.64
N ASN A 185 -4.50 21.50 8.67
CA ASN A 185 -5.24 20.27 8.87
C ASN A 185 -4.35 19.04 9.11
N ILE A 186 -3.04 19.22 9.27
CA ILE A 186 -2.07 18.15 9.57
C ILE A 186 -1.55 18.32 10.98
N HIS A 187 -1.76 17.29 11.81
CA HIS A 187 -1.38 17.26 13.22
C HIS A 187 -0.50 16.05 13.51
N ASN A 188 0.78 16.30 13.74
CA ASN A 188 1.75 15.28 14.09
C ASN A 188 1.83 15.11 15.61
N ILE A 189 1.68 13.88 16.10
CA ILE A 189 1.76 13.51 17.51
C ILE A 189 2.82 12.43 17.67
N ALA A 190 3.87 12.74 18.44
CA ALA A 190 4.87 11.76 18.83
C ALA A 190 4.51 11.18 20.20
N ILE A 191 4.35 9.87 20.29
CA ILE A 191 4.01 9.16 21.52
C ILE A 191 5.31 8.67 22.18
N ASP A 192 5.46 8.93 23.47
CA ASP A 192 6.57 8.38 24.26
C ASP A 192 6.32 6.89 24.51
N GLY A 193 6.69 6.09 23.54
CA GLY A 193 6.40 4.65 23.44
C GLY A 193 6.93 4.00 22.17
N MET A 194 6.41 2.84 21.87
CA MET A 194 6.73 2.08 20.66
C MET A 194 5.63 2.26 19.60
N PHE A 195 5.86 1.75 18.40
CA PHE A 195 4.87 1.79 17.32
C PHE A 195 3.55 1.09 17.69
N ASP A 196 3.63 -0.01 18.43
CA ASP A 196 2.46 -0.74 18.90
C ASP A 196 1.61 0.09 19.88
N ASP A 197 2.24 0.92 20.72
CA ASP A 197 1.53 1.84 21.61
C ASP A 197 0.71 2.87 20.80
N CYS A 198 1.31 3.42 19.73
CA CYS A 198 0.58 4.30 18.82
C CYS A 198 -0.63 3.59 18.17
N GLN A 199 -0.45 2.34 17.76
CA GLN A 199 -1.55 1.55 17.19
C GLN A 199 -2.65 1.26 18.20
N ASP A 200 -2.29 0.99 19.45
CA ASP A 200 -3.26 0.68 20.50
C ASP A 200 -4.08 1.92 20.88
N ILE A 201 -3.48 3.10 20.93
CA ILE A 201 -4.21 4.38 21.07
C ILE A 201 -5.22 4.56 19.92
N VAL A 202 -4.78 4.38 18.66
CA VAL A 202 -5.66 4.50 17.49
C VAL A 202 -6.82 3.51 17.59
N LYS A 203 -6.55 2.26 17.98
CA LYS A 203 -7.60 1.24 18.16
C LYS A 203 -8.58 1.62 19.28
N ALA A 204 -8.08 2.10 20.42
CA ALA A 204 -8.91 2.52 21.54
C ALA A 204 -9.90 3.62 21.12
N LEU A 205 -9.42 4.67 20.43
CA LEU A 205 -10.26 5.76 19.94
C LEU A 205 -11.25 5.31 18.85
N GLN A 206 -10.85 4.38 17.98
CA GLN A 206 -11.74 3.80 16.96
C GLN A 206 -12.81 2.86 17.53
N GLN A 207 -12.56 2.28 18.71
CA GLN A 207 -13.52 1.40 19.41
C GLN A 207 -14.49 2.17 20.30
N ASP A 208 -14.17 3.39 20.70
CA ASP A 208 -15.09 4.29 21.36
C ASP A 208 -16.15 4.76 20.36
N ALA A 209 -17.32 4.15 20.40
CA ALA A 209 -18.40 4.38 19.43
C ALA A 209 -18.94 5.82 19.48
N GLU A 210 -18.99 6.43 20.67
CA GLU A 210 -19.45 7.80 20.89
C GLU A 210 -18.44 8.80 20.32
N PHE A 211 -17.18 8.67 20.68
CA PHE A 211 -16.10 9.49 20.17
C PHE A 211 -15.94 9.36 18.67
N LYS A 212 -15.95 8.13 18.16
CA LYS A 212 -15.87 7.85 16.72
C LYS A 212 -17.00 8.51 15.94
N ALA A 213 -18.22 8.47 16.44
CA ALA A 213 -19.37 9.10 15.78
C ALA A 213 -19.29 10.62 15.85
N ALA A 214 -18.97 11.20 17.03
CA ALA A 214 -18.87 12.64 17.24
C ALA A 214 -17.83 13.31 16.32
N TYR A 215 -16.68 12.66 16.11
CA TYR A 215 -15.57 13.21 15.32
C TYR A 215 -15.45 12.58 13.92
N ASN A 216 -16.37 11.69 13.54
CA ASN A 216 -16.37 10.95 12.28
C ASN A 216 -14.98 10.34 11.98
N LEU A 217 -14.47 9.54 12.93
CA LEU A 217 -13.12 8.98 12.82
C LEU A 217 -13.00 7.99 11.67
N GLY A 218 -12.10 8.28 10.74
CA GLY A 218 -11.71 7.43 9.63
C GLY A 218 -10.24 7.04 9.67
N THR A 219 -9.85 6.19 8.72
CA THR A 219 -8.47 5.76 8.54
C THR A 219 -8.09 5.70 7.06
N VAL A 220 -6.81 5.82 6.77
CA VAL A 220 -6.24 5.64 5.42
C VAL A 220 -5.32 4.42 5.34
N ASN A 221 -5.63 3.39 6.11
CA ASN A 221 -4.82 2.18 6.18
C ASN A 221 -4.80 1.37 4.86
N SER A 222 -3.94 0.35 4.80
CA SER A 222 -3.70 -0.44 3.57
C SER A 222 -4.91 -1.22 3.06
N ILE A 223 -5.92 -1.44 3.90
CA ILE A 223 -7.12 -2.20 3.54
C ILE A 223 -8.16 -1.39 2.75
N ASN A 224 -8.03 -0.05 2.69
CA ASN A 224 -8.96 0.78 1.93
C ASN A 224 -9.01 0.35 0.46
N TRP A 225 -10.22 0.10 -0.05
CA TRP A 225 -10.40 -0.37 -1.43
C TRP A 225 -9.89 0.64 -2.47
N GLY A 226 -10.05 1.94 -2.24
CA GLY A 226 -9.53 2.98 -3.13
C GLY A 226 -8.02 2.88 -3.35
N ARG A 227 -7.26 2.43 -2.32
CA ARG A 227 -5.82 2.17 -2.45
C ARG A 227 -5.54 0.96 -3.34
N ILE A 228 -6.30 -0.12 -3.20
CA ILE A 228 -6.16 -1.30 -4.07
C ILE A 228 -6.49 -0.93 -5.52
N LEU A 229 -7.60 -0.21 -5.73
CA LEU A 229 -8.03 0.23 -7.06
C LEU A 229 -6.95 1.03 -7.79
N ALA A 230 -6.36 2.02 -7.13
CA ALA A 230 -5.29 2.84 -7.71
C ALA A 230 -4.05 2.02 -8.09
N GLN A 231 -3.76 0.96 -7.32
CA GLN A 231 -2.62 0.08 -7.57
C GLN A 231 -2.84 -0.90 -8.73
N ILE A 232 -4.08 -1.21 -9.11
CA ILE A 232 -4.36 -2.06 -10.27
C ILE A 232 -3.78 -1.43 -11.55
N VAL A 233 -3.86 -0.11 -11.69
CA VAL A 233 -3.48 0.61 -12.90
C VAL A 233 -2.03 0.39 -13.31
N TYR A 234 -1.11 0.44 -12.37
CA TYR A 234 0.32 0.32 -12.69
C TYR A 234 0.74 -1.11 -13.11
N TYR A 235 -0.02 -2.14 -12.79
CA TYR A 235 0.22 -3.48 -13.34
C TYR A 235 -0.05 -3.55 -14.84
N PHE A 236 -1.15 -2.92 -15.29
CA PHE A 236 -1.42 -2.78 -16.73
C PHE A 236 -0.34 -1.93 -17.41
N LYS A 237 0.02 -0.79 -16.84
CA LYS A 237 1.08 0.09 -17.39
C LYS A 237 2.40 -0.65 -17.52
N ALA A 238 2.82 -1.36 -16.47
CA ALA A 238 4.06 -2.13 -16.47
C ALA A 238 4.04 -3.25 -17.51
N TYR A 239 2.93 -3.99 -17.62
CA TYR A 239 2.74 -5.01 -18.63
C TYR A 239 2.93 -4.44 -20.05
N PHE A 240 2.29 -3.32 -20.37
CA PHE A 240 2.41 -2.68 -21.67
C PHE A 240 3.82 -2.14 -21.96
N ALA A 241 4.56 -1.75 -20.93
CA ALA A 241 5.92 -1.23 -21.08
C ALA A 241 6.94 -2.32 -21.45
N VAL A 242 6.72 -3.58 -21.07
CA VAL A 242 7.68 -4.68 -21.26
C VAL A 242 7.24 -5.70 -22.29
N THR A 243 6.07 -5.52 -22.91
CA THR A 243 5.51 -6.44 -23.93
C THR A 243 5.09 -5.69 -25.19
N THR A 244 5.10 -6.38 -26.31
CA THR A 244 4.69 -5.84 -27.63
C THR A 244 3.34 -6.42 -28.11
N SER A 245 2.92 -7.55 -27.56
CA SER A 245 1.65 -8.21 -27.87
C SER A 245 0.93 -8.71 -26.61
N ASN A 246 -0.34 -9.08 -26.75
CA ASN A 246 -1.14 -9.62 -25.63
C ASN A 246 -0.96 -11.13 -25.44
N ASP A 247 -0.17 -11.79 -26.29
CA ASP A 247 0.18 -13.21 -26.17
C ASP A 247 1.39 -13.41 -25.24
N GLU A 248 2.15 -12.35 -25.01
CA GLU A 248 3.27 -12.34 -24.07
C GLU A 248 2.77 -12.31 -22.64
N LYS A 249 3.47 -13.03 -21.76
CA LYS A 249 3.13 -13.05 -20.32
C LYS A 249 4.26 -12.46 -19.50
N VAL A 250 3.89 -11.82 -18.39
CA VAL A 250 4.82 -11.15 -17.48
C VAL A 250 4.59 -11.64 -16.07
N SER A 251 5.67 -11.92 -15.36
CA SER A 251 5.65 -12.16 -13.92
C SER A 251 5.96 -10.87 -13.14
N PHE A 252 5.36 -10.73 -11.96
CA PHE A 252 5.63 -9.60 -11.08
C PHE A 252 6.21 -10.10 -9.77
N SER A 253 7.37 -9.56 -9.38
CA SER A 253 7.95 -9.75 -8.04
C SER A 253 7.62 -8.55 -7.18
N VAL A 254 6.96 -8.80 -6.05
CA VAL A 254 6.38 -7.74 -5.23
C VAL A 254 6.83 -7.88 -3.78
N PRO A 255 7.63 -6.92 -3.26
CA PRO A 255 7.90 -6.83 -1.82
C PRO A 255 6.59 -6.74 -1.05
N SER A 256 6.35 -7.69 -0.14
CA SER A 256 5.02 -7.86 0.45
C SER A 256 5.06 -8.05 1.97
N GLY A 257 4.46 -7.10 2.71
CA GLY A 257 4.07 -7.25 4.12
C GLY A 257 2.56 -7.40 4.23
N ASN A 258 1.81 -6.31 4.03
CA ASN A 258 0.34 -6.27 4.14
C ASN A 258 -0.42 -6.86 2.94
N PHE A 259 0.25 -7.45 1.99
CA PHE A 259 -0.35 -8.06 0.79
C PHE A 259 -1.13 -7.09 -0.14
N GLY A 260 -1.13 -5.79 0.13
CA GLY A 260 -1.94 -4.80 -0.62
C GLY A 260 -1.54 -4.67 -2.08
N ASN A 261 -0.26 -4.43 -2.34
CA ASN A 261 0.28 -4.25 -3.67
C ASN A 261 0.06 -5.51 -4.53
N ILE A 262 0.50 -6.68 -4.08
CA ILE A 262 0.36 -7.92 -4.86
C ILE A 262 -1.11 -8.37 -5.00
N CYS A 263 -2.00 -8.00 -4.06
CA CYS A 263 -3.43 -8.16 -4.19
C CYS A 263 -3.98 -7.39 -5.40
N ALA A 264 -3.50 -6.17 -5.63
CA ALA A 264 -3.86 -5.39 -6.83
C ALA A 264 -3.37 -6.08 -8.13
N GLY A 265 -2.17 -6.68 -8.10
CA GLY A 265 -1.67 -7.51 -9.20
C GLY A 265 -2.52 -8.76 -9.46
N HIS A 266 -2.97 -9.41 -8.38
CA HIS A 266 -3.90 -10.52 -8.49
C HIS A 266 -5.23 -10.10 -9.12
N ILE A 267 -5.78 -8.97 -8.73
CA ILE A 267 -7.02 -8.44 -9.32
C ILE A 267 -6.81 -8.09 -10.80
N ALA A 268 -5.68 -7.46 -11.16
CA ALA A 268 -5.35 -7.19 -12.56
C ALA A 268 -5.33 -8.47 -13.40
N ARG A 269 -4.79 -9.57 -12.86
CA ARG A 269 -4.83 -10.89 -13.48
C ARG A 269 -6.26 -11.43 -13.63
N GLU A 270 -7.08 -11.35 -12.59
CA GLU A 270 -8.49 -11.75 -12.61
C GLU A 270 -9.31 -10.91 -13.62
N MET A 271 -8.87 -9.67 -13.89
CA MET A 271 -9.45 -8.81 -14.94
C MET A 271 -9.04 -9.24 -16.37
N GLY A 272 -8.08 -10.14 -16.53
CA GLY A 272 -7.62 -10.63 -17.83
C GLY A 272 -6.25 -10.13 -18.27
N LEU A 273 -5.49 -9.43 -17.41
CA LEU A 273 -4.11 -9.08 -17.70
C LEU A 273 -3.26 -10.35 -17.80
N PRO A 274 -2.45 -10.56 -18.88
CA PRO A 274 -1.65 -11.77 -19.07
C PRO A 274 -0.48 -11.86 -18.08
N VAL A 275 -0.79 -12.10 -16.81
CA VAL A 275 0.20 -12.31 -15.73
C VAL A 275 0.54 -13.79 -15.66
N GLU A 276 1.83 -14.15 -15.82
CA GLU A 276 2.32 -15.52 -15.67
C GLU A 276 2.36 -15.92 -14.20
N ARG A 277 3.11 -15.16 -13.38
CA ARG A 277 3.22 -15.41 -11.94
C ARG A 277 3.17 -14.12 -11.14
N LEU A 278 2.68 -14.25 -9.91
CA LEU A 278 2.78 -13.25 -8.86
C LEU A 278 3.73 -13.78 -7.79
N ILE A 279 4.91 -13.18 -7.69
CA ILE A 279 5.99 -13.62 -6.80
C ILE A 279 5.95 -12.77 -5.53
N VAL A 280 5.54 -13.38 -4.44
CA VAL A 280 5.52 -12.76 -3.10
C VAL A 280 6.94 -12.77 -2.55
N ALA A 281 7.55 -11.60 -2.42
CA ALA A 281 8.85 -11.46 -1.79
C ALA A 281 8.67 -10.95 -0.34
N THR A 282 9.12 -11.75 0.63
CA THR A 282 9.08 -11.39 2.05
C THR A 282 10.46 -11.12 2.60
N ASN A 283 10.52 -10.39 3.72
CA ASN A 283 11.73 -10.35 4.56
C ASN A 283 11.70 -11.49 5.59
N GLU A 284 12.40 -11.34 6.71
CA GLU A 284 12.44 -12.31 7.80
C GLU A 284 11.06 -12.56 8.44
N ASN A 285 10.10 -11.63 8.24
CA ASN A 285 8.70 -11.80 8.62
C ASN A 285 7.96 -12.53 7.50
N ASP A 286 8.12 -13.83 7.43
CA ASP A 286 7.90 -14.69 6.28
C ASP A 286 6.56 -15.44 6.28
N VAL A 287 5.55 -14.98 7.03
CA VAL A 287 4.24 -15.65 7.14
C VAL A 287 3.55 -15.88 5.79
N LEU A 288 3.70 -14.95 4.85
CA LEU A 288 3.18 -15.10 3.48
C LEU A 288 4.01 -16.11 2.67
N ASN A 289 5.34 -16.09 2.82
CA ASN A 289 6.20 -17.10 2.19
C ASN A 289 5.83 -18.50 2.63
N ASP A 290 5.60 -18.71 3.93
CA ASP A 290 5.17 -20.01 4.46
C ASP A 290 3.83 -20.44 3.87
N PHE A 291 2.86 -19.52 3.82
CA PHE A 291 1.58 -19.85 3.21
C PHE A 291 1.70 -20.24 1.73
N PHE A 292 2.35 -19.42 0.91
CA PHE A 292 2.42 -19.66 -0.53
C PHE A 292 3.32 -20.86 -0.93
N ASN A 293 4.14 -21.36 -0.01
CA ASN A 293 4.92 -22.59 -0.22
C ASN A 293 4.30 -23.84 0.41
N GLN A 294 3.55 -23.70 1.53
CA GLN A 294 3.12 -24.83 2.34
C GLN A 294 1.61 -24.85 2.64
N GLY A 295 0.90 -23.74 2.44
CA GLY A 295 -0.51 -23.59 2.78
C GLY A 295 -0.76 -23.21 4.25
N ALA A 296 0.29 -23.13 5.06
CA ALA A 296 0.19 -22.79 6.48
C ALA A 296 0.31 -21.27 6.69
N TYR A 297 -0.72 -20.66 7.25
CA TYR A 297 -0.72 -19.25 7.64
C TYR A 297 -0.71 -19.13 9.16
N GLN A 298 0.46 -18.93 9.74
CA GLN A 298 0.66 -18.84 11.19
C GLN A 298 1.33 -17.51 11.57
N PRO A 299 0.54 -16.44 11.81
CA PRO A 299 1.09 -15.16 12.23
C PRO A 299 1.89 -15.24 13.52
N ARG A 300 3.03 -14.57 13.56
CA ARG A 300 3.79 -14.44 14.81
C ARG A 300 3.07 -13.48 15.76
N PRO A 301 3.16 -13.68 17.07
CA PRO A 301 2.81 -12.65 18.05
C PRO A 301 3.60 -11.36 17.79
N THR A 302 3.02 -10.21 18.13
CA THR A 302 3.63 -8.90 17.86
C THR A 302 5.02 -8.75 18.46
N ASP A 303 5.22 -9.25 19.68
CA ASP A 303 6.50 -9.28 20.40
C ASP A 303 7.56 -10.18 19.76
N LYS A 304 7.19 -11.01 18.78
CA LYS A 304 8.07 -11.88 18.00
C LYS A 304 8.21 -11.49 16.54
N THR A 305 7.65 -10.36 16.15
CA THR A 305 7.87 -9.79 14.82
C THR A 305 9.31 -9.25 14.76
N TYR A 306 10.05 -9.63 13.74
CA TYR A 306 11.42 -9.16 13.56
C TYR A 306 11.43 -7.69 13.14
N ILE A 307 12.33 -6.91 13.75
CA ILE A 307 12.66 -5.55 13.29
C ILE A 307 13.80 -5.71 12.27
N THR A 308 13.55 -5.30 11.03
CA THR A 308 14.47 -5.54 9.92
C THR A 308 14.92 -4.24 9.25
N SER A 309 15.86 -4.34 8.31
CA SER A 309 16.28 -3.22 7.46
C SER A 309 15.32 -2.93 6.30
N SER A 310 14.23 -3.71 6.15
CA SER A 310 13.11 -3.41 5.26
C SER A 310 11.78 -3.23 6.04
N PRO A 311 11.68 -2.18 6.88
CA PRO A 311 10.69 -2.09 7.95
C PRO A 311 9.23 -1.98 7.46
N SER A 312 8.97 -1.54 6.22
CA SER A 312 7.61 -1.50 5.67
C SER A 312 7.01 -2.90 5.48
N MET A 313 7.83 -3.95 5.56
CA MET A 313 7.43 -5.35 5.47
C MET A 313 7.50 -6.07 6.82
N ASP A 314 7.78 -5.39 7.95
CA ASP A 314 7.79 -5.96 9.29
C ASP A 314 6.36 -6.22 9.78
N ILE A 315 5.72 -7.16 9.13
CA ILE A 315 4.30 -7.48 9.26
C ILE A 315 4.13 -8.96 9.55
N SER A 316 3.49 -9.28 10.66
CA SER A 316 3.12 -10.65 11.03
C SER A 316 1.70 -11.04 10.60
N LYS A 317 0.81 -10.06 10.43
CA LYS A 317 -0.58 -10.30 10.00
C LYS A 317 -0.86 -9.48 8.73
N ALA A 318 -0.79 -10.11 7.56
CA ALA A 318 -1.00 -9.47 6.28
C ALA A 318 -2.48 -9.07 6.09
N SER A 319 -2.78 -7.79 6.29
CA SER A 319 -4.15 -7.28 6.40
C SER A 319 -5.01 -7.48 5.15
N ASN A 320 -4.43 -7.44 3.93
CA ASN A 320 -5.18 -7.64 2.69
C ASN A 320 -5.27 -9.09 2.24
N PHE A 321 -4.60 -10.00 2.92
CA PHE A 321 -4.56 -11.41 2.55
C PHE A 321 -5.95 -12.08 2.60
N GLU A 322 -6.83 -11.59 3.48
CA GLU A 322 -8.22 -12.04 3.60
C GLU A 322 -8.98 -11.96 2.24
N ARG A 323 -8.67 -10.97 1.39
CA ARG A 323 -9.29 -10.85 0.05
C ARG A 323 -8.93 -12.01 -0.87
N PHE A 324 -7.66 -12.45 -0.84
CA PHE A 324 -7.22 -13.60 -1.62
C PHE A 324 -7.82 -14.89 -1.07
N VAL A 325 -7.78 -15.10 0.26
CA VAL A 325 -8.36 -16.28 0.89
C VAL A 325 -9.87 -16.39 0.61
N TYR A 326 -10.59 -15.27 0.58
CA TYR A 326 -12.00 -15.23 0.21
C TYR A 326 -12.24 -15.79 -1.21
N LEU A 327 -11.41 -15.42 -2.17
CA LEU A 327 -11.50 -15.93 -3.54
C LEU A 327 -11.05 -17.39 -3.62
N LEU A 328 -9.98 -17.77 -2.94
CA LEU A 328 -9.48 -19.14 -2.88
C LEU A 328 -10.51 -20.13 -2.30
N LEU A 329 -11.37 -19.64 -1.39
CA LEU A 329 -12.47 -20.41 -0.80
C LEU A 329 -13.80 -20.22 -1.54
N ASP A 330 -13.78 -19.90 -2.84
CA ASP A 330 -14.96 -19.72 -3.68
C ASP A 330 -16.03 -18.78 -3.05
N LYS A 331 -15.55 -17.72 -2.39
CA LYS A 331 -16.38 -16.71 -1.71
C LYS A 331 -17.19 -17.22 -0.50
N ASP A 332 -16.73 -18.29 0.14
CA ASP A 332 -17.32 -18.80 1.39
C ASP A 332 -17.02 -17.85 2.56
N SER A 333 -17.88 -16.86 2.76
CA SER A 333 -17.77 -15.85 3.82
C SER A 333 -17.80 -16.46 5.23
N VAL A 334 -18.49 -17.58 5.43
CA VAL A 334 -18.59 -18.23 6.76
C VAL A 334 -17.25 -18.84 7.12
N ARG A 335 -16.63 -19.55 6.18
CA ARG A 335 -15.31 -20.17 6.37
C ARG A 335 -14.23 -19.08 6.54
N VAL A 336 -14.25 -18.03 5.71
CA VAL A 336 -13.31 -16.90 5.82
C VAL A 336 -13.41 -16.24 7.18
N LYS A 337 -14.63 -15.94 7.66
CA LYS A 337 -14.85 -15.34 8.97
C LYS A 337 -14.23 -16.20 10.09
N ALA A 338 -14.49 -17.50 10.08
CA ALA A 338 -13.96 -18.42 11.10
C ALA A 338 -12.41 -18.44 11.09
N LEU A 339 -11.77 -18.50 9.93
CA LEU A 339 -10.31 -18.49 9.79
C LEU A 339 -9.70 -17.19 10.35
N PHE A 340 -10.24 -16.03 9.97
CA PHE A 340 -9.65 -14.74 10.37
C PHE A 340 -10.03 -14.32 11.80
N GLU A 341 -11.09 -14.84 12.39
CA GLU A 341 -11.32 -14.75 13.84
C GLU A 341 -10.29 -15.58 14.61
N GLY A 342 -9.92 -16.76 14.11
CA GLY A 342 -8.80 -17.54 14.62
C GLY A 342 -7.47 -16.78 14.55
N VAL A 343 -7.18 -16.11 13.43
CA VAL A 343 -5.98 -15.27 13.30
C VAL A 343 -5.96 -14.13 14.33
N LYS A 344 -7.09 -13.50 14.63
CA LYS A 344 -7.18 -12.47 15.68
C LYS A 344 -6.82 -13.00 17.06
N SER A 345 -7.22 -14.23 17.37
CA SER A 345 -6.93 -14.90 18.64
C SER A 345 -5.53 -15.55 18.69
N GLY A 346 -4.70 -15.35 17.67
CA GLY A 346 -3.34 -15.91 17.60
C GLY A 346 -3.27 -17.33 17.06
N GLN A 347 -4.40 -17.89 16.62
CA GLN A 347 -4.44 -19.15 15.89
C GLN A 347 -4.18 -18.90 14.40
N GLY A 348 -3.38 -19.76 13.78
CA GLY A 348 -3.23 -19.79 12.34
C GLY A 348 -4.28 -20.68 11.68
N PHE A 349 -4.09 -20.90 10.38
CA PHE A 349 -4.87 -21.87 9.63
C PHE A 349 -4.01 -22.59 8.60
N ASP A 350 -4.50 -23.73 8.13
CA ASP A 350 -3.86 -24.54 7.09
C ASP A 350 -4.85 -24.73 5.93
N LEU A 351 -4.39 -24.45 4.72
CA LEU A 351 -5.07 -24.66 3.44
C LEU A 351 -4.13 -25.40 2.45
N SER A 352 -3.28 -26.27 2.97
CA SER A 352 -2.31 -27.04 2.17
C SER A 352 -2.98 -27.92 1.09
N ASP A 353 -4.23 -28.30 1.30
CA ASP A 353 -5.07 -28.99 0.31
C ASP A 353 -5.40 -28.16 -0.93
N LEU A 354 -5.30 -26.83 -0.86
CA LEU A 354 -5.57 -25.91 -1.97
C LEU A 354 -4.30 -25.41 -2.69
N MET A 355 -3.11 -25.86 -2.31
CA MET A 355 -1.86 -25.36 -2.87
C MET A 355 -1.70 -25.62 -4.37
N GLN A 356 -2.26 -26.70 -4.88
CA GLN A 356 -2.29 -26.92 -6.31
C GLN A 356 -3.04 -25.79 -7.03
N GLU A 357 -4.17 -25.37 -6.51
CA GLU A 357 -4.97 -24.27 -7.07
C GLU A 357 -4.24 -22.92 -6.95
N VAL A 358 -3.63 -22.64 -5.80
CA VAL A 358 -2.82 -21.44 -5.56
C VAL A 358 -1.72 -21.31 -6.62
N ASN A 359 -1.03 -22.40 -6.93
CA ASN A 359 0.09 -22.39 -7.87
C ASN A 359 -0.34 -22.39 -9.33
N THR A 360 -1.40 -23.15 -9.70
CA THR A 360 -1.78 -23.33 -11.12
C THR A 360 -2.84 -22.32 -11.57
N ARG A 361 -3.94 -22.16 -10.83
CA ARG A 361 -5.01 -21.23 -11.18
C ARG A 361 -4.60 -19.79 -10.91
N TYR A 362 -4.06 -19.52 -9.72
CA TYR A 362 -3.72 -18.16 -9.31
C TYR A 362 -2.28 -17.74 -9.61
N GLY A 363 -1.40 -18.70 -9.93
CA GLY A 363 -0.03 -18.45 -10.37
C GLY A 363 0.86 -17.78 -9.33
N PHE A 364 0.61 -18.00 -8.03
CA PHE A 364 1.48 -17.50 -7.00
C PHE A 364 2.76 -18.32 -6.84
N ALA A 365 3.83 -17.64 -6.49
CA ALA A 365 5.08 -18.19 -5.99
C ALA A 365 5.60 -17.29 -4.86
N ALA A 366 6.46 -17.79 -4.00
CA ALA A 366 7.00 -16.99 -2.91
C ALA A 366 8.45 -17.32 -2.59
N GLY A 367 9.16 -16.32 -2.09
CA GLY A 367 10.51 -16.45 -1.59
C GLY A 367 10.78 -15.46 -0.45
N LYS A 368 11.90 -15.70 0.26
CA LYS A 368 12.32 -14.91 1.39
C LYS A 368 13.70 -14.30 1.15
N SER A 369 13.91 -13.11 1.68
CA SER A 369 15.17 -12.41 1.71
C SER A 369 15.56 -12.08 3.16
N THR A 370 16.85 -12.18 3.47
CA THR A 370 17.39 -11.83 4.77
C THR A 370 18.16 -10.50 4.71
N HIS A 371 18.53 -9.96 5.86
CA HIS A 371 19.36 -8.76 5.91
C HIS A 371 20.65 -8.90 5.08
N ASN A 372 21.35 -10.03 5.18
CA ASN A 372 22.53 -10.26 4.38
C ASN A 372 22.25 -10.34 2.87
N ASP A 373 21.13 -10.94 2.48
CA ASP A 373 20.70 -10.98 1.07
C ASP A 373 20.44 -9.57 0.53
N ARG A 374 19.80 -8.70 1.32
CA ARG A 374 19.57 -7.29 0.97
C ARG A 374 20.88 -6.55 0.72
N LEU A 375 21.82 -6.63 1.67
CA LEU A 375 23.14 -5.98 1.54
C LEU A 375 23.88 -6.46 0.30
N GLN A 376 23.90 -7.78 0.07
CA GLN A 376 24.56 -8.36 -1.11
C GLN A 376 23.87 -7.93 -2.41
N THR A 377 22.53 -7.88 -2.43
CA THR A 377 21.77 -7.47 -3.61
C THR A 377 22.02 -6.00 -3.95
N ILE A 378 21.94 -5.10 -2.96
CA ILE A 378 22.26 -3.66 -3.15
C ILE A 378 23.67 -3.49 -3.68
N LYS A 379 24.64 -4.15 -3.05
CA LYS A 379 26.06 -4.09 -3.46
C LYS A 379 26.25 -4.58 -4.89
N ALA A 380 25.69 -5.75 -5.23
CA ALA A 380 25.83 -6.33 -6.56
C ALA A 380 25.22 -5.45 -7.65
N LEU A 381 24.05 -4.85 -7.40
CA LEU A 381 23.41 -3.96 -8.36
C LEU A 381 24.22 -2.68 -8.57
N TYR A 382 24.76 -2.12 -7.50
CA TYR A 382 25.61 -0.93 -7.59
C TYR A 382 26.92 -1.22 -8.35
N GLU A 383 27.59 -2.32 -8.05
CA GLU A 383 28.85 -2.70 -8.72
C GLU A 383 28.68 -3.09 -10.19
N GLN A 384 27.56 -3.74 -10.54
CA GLN A 384 27.33 -4.25 -11.90
C GLN A 384 26.63 -3.26 -12.83
N HIS A 385 25.73 -2.44 -12.29
CA HIS A 385 24.85 -1.59 -13.07
C HIS A 385 24.91 -0.11 -12.69
N GLY A 386 25.59 0.27 -11.60
CA GLY A 386 25.56 1.60 -11.03
C GLY A 386 24.17 1.97 -10.43
N GLU A 387 23.31 0.98 -10.23
CA GLU A 387 21.94 1.17 -9.76
C GLU A 387 21.85 1.03 -8.25
N LEU A 388 21.18 1.99 -7.61
CA LEU A 388 20.82 1.93 -6.20
C LEU A 388 19.35 1.58 -6.07
N VAL A 389 19.04 0.65 -5.18
CA VAL A 389 17.68 0.30 -4.80
C VAL A 389 17.54 0.33 -3.28
N ASP A 390 16.33 0.63 -2.79
CA ASP A 390 16.04 0.55 -1.37
C ASP A 390 15.99 -0.90 -0.88
N PRO A 391 16.09 -1.16 0.45
CA PRO A 391 16.16 -2.51 1.00
C PRO A 391 14.95 -3.39 0.65
N HIS A 392 13.75 -2.82 0.56
CA HIS A 392 12.54 -3.58 0.21
C HIS A 392 12.57 -4.00 -1.26
N THR A 393 12.95 -3.10 -2.14
CA THR A 393 13.13 -3.41 -3.58
C THR A 393 14.23 -4.46 -3.76
N ALA A 394 15.28 -4.41 -2.94
CA ALA A 394 16.32 -5.44 -2.92
C ALA A 394 15.78 -6.83 -2.55
N ASP A 395 14.85 -6.92 -1.57
CA ASP A 395 14.15 -8.16 -1.25
C ASP A 395 13.40 -8.70 -2.48
N GLY A 396 12.67 -7.83 -3.17
CA GLY A 396 11.94 -8.18 -4.40
C GLY A 396 12.83 -8.68 -5.51
N ILE A 397 13.97 -8.03 -5.75
CA ILE A 397 14.94 -8.38 -6.80
C ILE A 397 15.65 -9.69 -6.47
N LYS A 398 16.06 -9.89 -5.20
CA LYS A 398 16.66 -11.15 -4.74
C LYS A 398 15.76 -12.33 -5.02
N VAL A 399 14.51 -12.24 -4.61
CA VAL A 399 13.53 -13.30 -4.80
C VAL A 399 13.19 -13.50 -6.29
N ALA A 400 13.10 -12.40 -7.06
CA ALA A 400 12.92 -12.49 -8.51
C ALA A 400 14.04 -13.29 -9.18
N LYS A 401 15.31 -12.96 -8.90
CA LYS A 401 16.49 -13.65 -9.47
C LYS A 401 16.55 -15.13 -9.08
N GLU A 402 16.17 -15.43 -7.84
CA GLU A 402 16.16 -16.81 -7.33
C GLU A 402 15.11 -17.70 -8.00
N LEU A 403 13.93 -17.12 -8.30
CA LEU A 403 12.79 -17.86 -8.85
C LEU A 403 12.62 -17.71 -10.35
N GLN A 404 13.42 -16.88 -11.04
CA GLN A 404 13.31 -16.61 -12.46
C GLN A 404 13.53 -17.88 -13.27
N ARG A 405 12.64 -18.14 -14.21
CA ARG A 405 12.74 -19.23 -15.17
C ARG A 405 13.41 -18.76 -16.44
N GLU A 406 13.94 -19.71 -17.23
CA GLU A 406 14.54 -19.39 -18.53
C GLU A 406 13.53 -18.67 -19.45
N GLY A 407 13.93 -17.52 -19.98
CA GLY A 407 13.11 -16.70 -20.87
C GLY A 407 11.98 -15.91 -20.19
N GLU A 408 11.77 -16.06 -18.88
CA GLU A 408 10.70 -15.37 -18.16
C GLU A 408 11.01 -13.89 -17.98
N VAL A 409 10.05 -13.04 -18.34
CA VAL A 409 10.09 -11.60 -18.06
C VAL A 409 9.51 -11.35 -16.67
N ILE A 410 10.32 -10.73 -15.80
CA ILE A 410 9.88 -10.35 -14.45
C ILE A 410 9.98 -8.83 -14.28
N VAL A 411 8.92 -8.23 -13.75
CA VAL A 411 8.89 -6.84 -13.31
C VAL A 411 8.88 -6.82 -11.78
N CYS A 412 9.91 -6.25 -11.16
CA CYS A 412 9.96 -6.03 -9.73
C CYS A 412 9.33 -4.69 -9.38
N ALA A 413 8.38 -4.68 -8.45
CA ALA A 413 7.76 -3.45 -7.95
C ALA A 413 8.72 -2.73 -6.99
N GLU A 414 9.07 -1.48 -7.29
CA GLU A 414 9.84 -0.63 -6.40
C GLU A 414 9.01 -0.23 -5.17
N THR A 415 9.65 -0.15 -4.00
CA THR A 415 8.95 0.21 -2.76
C THR A 415 9.21 1.65 -2.36
N ALA A 416 10.47 2.08 -2.37
CA ALA A 416 10.88 3.42 -1.99
C ALA A 416 12.16 3.85 -2.72
N LEU A 417 12.53 5.14 -2.61
CA LEU A 417 13.85 5.58 -3.04
C LEU A 417 14.91 5.30 -1.96
N PRO A 418 16.17 5.00 -2.37
CA PRO A 418 17.29 4.64 -1.47
C PRO A 418 17.55 5.66 -0.35
N VAL A 419 17.35 6.96 -0.62
CA VAL A 419 17.62 8.05 0.34
C VAL A 419 16.81 7.91 1.65
N LYS A 420 15.65 7.25 1.62
CA LYS A 420 14.84 7.01 2.82
C LYS A 420 15.47 6.00 3.79
N PHE A 421 16.38 5.17 3.29
CA PHE A 421 17.02 4.07 3.99
C PHE A 421 18.55 4.13 3.86
N ALA A 422 19.09 5.36 3.94
CA ALA A 422 20.51 5.65 3.71
C ALA A 422 21.45 4.79 4.57
N ASP A 423 21.11 4.51 5.82
CA ASP A 423 21.93 3.70 6.72
C ASP A 423 22.18 2.31 6.16
N THR A 424 21.16 1.64 5.63
CA THR A 424 21.32 0.31 5.02
C THR A 424 22.11 0.35 3.71
N ILE A 425 21.98 1.43 2.93
CA ILE A 425 22.77 1.64 1.73
C ILE A 425 24.25 1.81 2.09
N VAL A 426 24.53 2.64 3.08
CA VAL A 426 25.91 2.86 3.59
C VAL A 426 26.51 1.57 4.16
N GLU A 427 25.71 0.77 4.87
CA GLU A 427 26.13 -0.55 5.36
C GLU A 427 26.52 -1.49 4.21
N ALA A 428 25.76 -1.48 3.11
CA ALA A 428 26.00 -2.35 1.97
C ALA A 428 27.22 -1.98 1.13
N ILE A 429 27.45 -0.68 0.88
CA ILE A 429 28.43 -0.22 -0.12
C ILE A 429 29.38 0.88 0.38
N GLY A 430 29.29 1.26 1.65
CA GLY A 430 30.08 2.35 2.24
C GLY A 430 29.50 3.73 1.98
N GLN A 431 30.21 4.76 2.40
CA GLN A 431 29.78 6.16 2.27
C GLN A 431 29.74 6.59 0.79
N ILE A 432 28.57 6.98 0.35
CA ILE A 432 28.32 7.53 -0.98
C ILE A 432 27.33 8.70 -0.89
N ASP A 433 27.31 9.53 -1.90
CA ASP A 433 26.28 10.54 -2.10
C ASP A 433 25.05 9.85 -2.72
N ILE A 434 23.97 9.73 -1.94
CA ILE A 434 22.72 9.12 -2.39
C ILE A 434 21.87 10.21 -3.02
N ALA A 435 21.66 10.12 -4.33
CA ALA A 435 20.84 11.07 -5.08
C ALA A 435 19.43 11.19 -4.47
N ARG A 436 18.97 12.43 -4.35
CA ARG A 436 17.62 12.75 -3.87
C ARG A 436 16.92 13.72 -4.81
N PRO A 437 15.60 13.65 -4.96
CA PRO A 437 14.85 14.64 -5.73
C PRO A 437 14.96 16.04 -5.13
N ALA A 438 15.01 17.05 -5.99
CA ALA A 438 15.22 18.46 -5.59
C ALA A 438 14.22 18.96 -4.52
N HIS A 439 12.96 18.50 -4.56
CA HIS A 439 11.95 18.89 -3.58
C HIS A 439 12.21 18.36 -2.15
N THR A 440 13.18 17.47 -1.97
CA THR A 440 13.58 16.94 -0.68
C THR A 440 14.92 17.49 -0.18
N GLU A 441 15.57 18.35 -0.96
CA GLU A 441 16.82 18.98 -0.55
C GLU A 441 16.60 19.92 0.66
N GLY A 442 17.43 19.77 1.69
CA GLY A 442 17.37 20.58 2.91
C GLY A 442 16.17 20.28 3.81
N LEU A 443 15.39 19.25 3.54
CA LEU A 443 14.19 18.91 4.30
C LEU A 443 14.49 18.74 5.80
N GLU A 444 15.59 18.06 6.15
CA GLU A 444 16.01 17.80 7.52
C GLU A 444 16.39 19.07 8.32
N SER A 445 16.68 20.16 7.60
CA SER A 445 16.97 21.48 8.23
C SER A 445 15.75 22.34 8.46
N LEU A 446 14.56 21.94 8.00
CA LEU A 446 13.32 22.67 8.20
C LEU A 446 12.85 22.58 9.66
N PRO A 447 12.16 23.63 10.18
CA PRO A 447 11.48 23.54 11.47
C PRO A 447 10.50 22.36 11.53
N GLN A 448 10.48 21.65 12.65
CA GLN A 448 9.60 20.51 12.87
C GLN A 448 8.47 20.86 13.82
N TYR A 449 7.24 20.53 13.44
CA TYR A 449 6.02 20.80 14.18
C TYR A 449 5.41 19.46 14.62
N VAL A 450 5.58 19.13 15.89
CA VAL A 450 5.10 17.88 16.47
C VAL A 450 4.79 18.11 17.95
N VAL A 451 3.70 17.53 18.42
CA VAL A 451 3.34 17.48 19.84
C VAL A 451 3.83 16.17 20.42
N VAL A 452 4.58 16.20 21.51
CA VAL A 452 5.03 14.99 22.21
C VAL A 452 4.07 14.73 23.38
N LEU A 453 3.52 13.51 23.43
CA LEU A 453 2.57 13.10 24.47
C LEU A 453 3.01 11.76 25.10
N ASP A 454 2.62 11.58 26.36
CA ASP A 454 2.69 10.28 27.01
C ASP A 454 1.77 9.27 26.31
N ASN A 455 2.02 7.97 26.52
CA ASN A 455 1.21 6.88 25.99
C ASN A 455 -0.18 6.84 26.67
N ASP A 456 -1.06 7.78 26.30
CA ASP A 456 -2.40 7.94 26.85
C ASP A 456 -3.38 8.37 25.74
N ALA A 457 -4.42 7.55 25.51
CA ALA A 457 -5.44 7.80 24.50
C ALA A 457 -6.27 9.08 24.77
N GLU A 458 -6.48 9.45 26.03
CA GLU A 458 -7.24 10.65 26.38
C GLU A 458 -6.48 11.93 26.01
N LEU A 459 -5.16 11.96 26.16
CA LEU A 459 -4.35 13.09 25.71
C LEU A 459 -4.45 13.30 24.21
N VAL A 460 -4.47 12.21 23.43
CA VAL A 460 -4.69 12.28 21.98
C VAL A 460 -6.11 12.72 21.64
N ALA A 461 -7.12 12.23 22.37
CA ALA A 461 -8.51 12.66 22.22
C ALA A 461 -8.67 14.17 22.48
N GLU A 462 -7.97 14.71 23.47
CA GLU A 462 -7.95 16.16 23.76
C GLU A 462 -7.39 16.96 22.58
N GLN A 463 -6.31 16.48 21.92
CA GLN A 463 -5.78 17.14 20.71
C GLN A 463 -6.83 17.16 19.60
N ILE A 464 -7.57 16.06 19.39
CA ILE A 464 -8.64 16.02 18.39
C ILE A 464 -9.75 17.02 18.73
N ARG A 465 -10.18 17.10 20.00
CA ARG A 465 -11.22 18.05 20.44
C ARG A 465 -10.83 19.52 20.24
N GLN A 466 -9.55 19.84 20.38
CA GLN A 466 -9.05 21.21 20.23
C GLN A 466 -9.08 21.70 18.77
N HIS A 467 -8.88 20.82 17.82
CA HIS A 467 -8.72 21.17 16.41
C HIS A 467 -9.96 20.88 15.56
N PHE A 468 -10.89 20.08 16.07
CA PHE A 468 -12.08 19.68 15.33
C PHE A 468 -13.36 19.99 16.11
N THR A 469 -14.23 20.80 15.51
CA THR A 469 -15.57 21.04 16.07
C THR A 469 -16.46 19.86 15.72
N PRO A 470 -17.06 19.16 16.70
CA PRO A 470 -17.96 18.05 16.44
C PRO A 470 -19.10 18.43 15.49
N ASN A 471 -19.53 17.48 14.65
CA ASN A 471 -20.77 17.66 13.89
C ASN A 471 -21.94 17.85 14.88
N PRO A 472 -22.87 18.78 14.62
CA PRO A 472 -24.05 18.89 15.44
C PRO A 472 -24.81 17.55 15.39
N ALA A 473 -25.22 17.06 16.58
CA ALA A 473 -25.91 15.80 16.76
C ALA A 473 -27.27 15.76 16.02
#